data_c951f3b6a63a98cd814adbf5c08411c4
#
_entry.id   c951f3b6a63a98cd814adbf5c08411c4
#
_cell.length_a   1.000
_cell.length_b   1.000
_cell.length_c   1.000
_cell.angle_alpha   90.00
_cell.angle_beta   90.00
_cell.angle_gamma   90.00
#
_symmetry.space_group_name_H-M   'P 1'
#
loop_
_entity.id
_entity.type
_entity.pdbx_description
1 polymer ?
#
loop_
_entity_poly.entity_id
_entity_poly.type
_entity_poly.pdbx_seq_one_letter_code
_entity_poly.pdbx_strand_id
1 'polypeptide(L)'
;VHAMEQNVQLGRALAKGVELCQYDLIARMDTDDIAMPDRLEKEEAYMEAHPEVDVVGGAIREFNDEGTIDRVKNMPKTQEEILEYVKVRNPLNHMTVMYRKDSILKAGNYKHFPFLEDYSLWSRMLSQGYQFRNMEDILVRARTSMGLVKRRSGWAYYKDFQKLRKQQHELGITNTFEYIKAQVGTFVVLMMPGWMKEYSYKRFLRKSE
;
A
#
# COMPACT_ATOMS: atom_id res chain seq x y z
N VAL A 1 -1.86 -16.82 -17.99
CA VAL A 1 -2.91 -16.74 -16.94
C VAL A 1 -2.80 -17.98 -16.08
N HIS A 2 -2.78 -17.80 -14.74
CA HIS A 2 -2.79 -18.91 -13.78
C HIS A 2 -4.06 -18.84 -12.94
N ALA A 3 -4.84 -19.91 -12.96
CA ALA A 3 -6.05 -20.03 -12.14
C ALA A 3 -5.72 -20.80 -10.86
N MET A 4 -6.15 -20.27 -9.72
CA MET A 4 -6.05 -20.97 -8.43
C MET A 4 -7.23 -21.94 -8.30
N GLU A 5 -6.99 -23.13 -7.77
CA GLU A 5 -8.03 -24.16 -7.59
C GLU A 5 -9.17 -23.72 -6.64
N GLN A 6 -8.84 -22.82 -5.71
CA GLN A 6 -9.80 -22.28 -4.76
C GLN A 6 -9.43 -20.82 -4.40
N ASN A 7 -10.36 -20.11 -3.77
CA ASN A 7 -10.08 -18.77 -3.25
C ASN A 7 -9.10 -18.85 -2.06
N VAL A 8 -7.85 -18.45 -2.31
CA VAL A 8 -6.76 -18.47 -1.30
C VAL A 8 -6.56 -17.13 -0.64
N GLN A 9 -7.37 -16.14 -0.96
CA GLN A 9 -7.25 -14.72 -0.58
C GLN A 9 -6.06 -14.01 -1.24
N LEU A 10 -6.11 -12.66 -1.26
CA LEU A 10 -5.22 -11.84 -2.07
C LEU A 10 -3.74 -12.06 -1.76
N GLY A 11 -3.33 -12.04 -0.50
CA GLY A 11 -1.91 -12.18 -0.15
C GLY A 11 -1.27 -13.48 -0.64
N ARG A 12 -1.99 -14.61 -0.55
CA ARG A 12 -1.49 -15.90 -1.06
C ARG A 12 -1.50 -15.96 -2.59
N ALA A 13 -2.51 -15.35 -3.22
CA ALA A 13 -2.56 -15.26 -4.68
C ALA A 13 -1.41 -14.41 -5.22
N LEU A 14 -1.11 -13.28 -4.59
CA LEU A 14 0.03 -12.43 -4.93
C LEU A 14 1.36 -13.15 -4.73
N ALA A 15 1.52 -13.87 -3.61
CA ALA A 15 2.73 -14.67 -3.37
C ALA A 15 2.97 -15.67 -4.49
N LYS A 16 1.92 -16.40 -4.90
CA LYS A 16 2.00 -17.33 -6.02
C LYS A 16 2.27 -16.64 -7.34
N GLY A 17 1.66 -15.47 -7.56
CA GLY A 17 1.91 -14.64 -8.75
C GLY A 17 3.37 -14.24 -8.87
N VAL A 18 4.00 -13.76 -7.79
CA VAL A 18 5.43 -13.41 -7.78
C VAL A 18 6.31 -14.61 -8.14
N GLU A 19 6.03 -15.80 -7.59
CA GLU A 19 6.79 -17.01 -7.92
C GLU A 19 6.70 -17.37 -9.41
N LEU A 20 5.53 -17.20 -10.01
CA LEU A 20 5.25 -17.57 -11.40
C LEU A 20 5.76 -16.56 -12.43
N CYS A 21 6.02 -15.32 -12.03
CA CYS A 21 6.59 -14.31 -12.92
C CYS A 21 7.99 -14.75 -13.41
N GLN A 22 8.25 -14.54 -14.71
CA GLN A 22 9.49 -14.98 -15.35
C GLN A 22 10.58 -13.91 -15.36
N TYR A 23 10.19 -12.63 -15.30
CA TYR A 23 11.08 -11.49 -15.40
C TYR A 23 11.47 -10.94 -14.02
N ASP A 24 12.56 -10.20 -13.98
CA ASP A 24 13.14 -9.65 -12.75
C ASP A 24 12.35 -8.46 -12.21
N LEU A 25 11.73 -7.69 -13.08
CA LEU A 25 10.81 -6.61 -12.71
C LEU A 25 9.36 -7.08 -12.80
N ILE A 26 8.59 -6.82 -11.77
CA ILE A 26 7.17 -7.15 -11.69
C ILE A 26 6.37 -5.89 -11.40
N ALA A 27 5.46 -5.53 -12.31
CA ALA A 27 4.47 -4.50 -12.09
C ALA A 27 3.16 -5.11 -11.55
N ARG A 28 2.64 -4.56 -10.47
CA ARG A 28 1.37 -4.99 -9.87
C ARG A 28 0.24 -4.04 -10.29
N MET A 29 -0.93 -4.57 -10.55
CA MET A 29 -2.13 -3.82 -10.93
C MET A 29 -3.38 -4.44 -10.32
N ASP A 30 -4.36 -3.61 -9.95
CA ASP A 30 -5.73 -4.06 -9.67
C ASP A 30 -6.54 -4.11 -10.98
N THR A 31 -7.42 -5.09 -11.12
CA THR A 31 -8.17 -5.32 -12.37
C THR A 31 -9.31 -4.33 -12.61
N ASP A 32 -9.70 -3.58 -11.59
CA ASP A 32 -10.74 -2.54 -11.64
C ASP A 32 -10.17 -1.12 -11.79
N ASP A 33 -8.84 -0.98 -11.84
CA ASP A 33 -8.13 0.27 -12.04
C ASP A 33 -7.69 0.46 -13.50
N ILE A 34 -7.23 1.66 -13.84
CA ILE A 34 -6.77 2.03 -15.19
C ILE A 34 -5.32 2.52 -15.11
N ALA A 35 -4.39 1.77 -15.70
CA ALA A 35 -3.00 2.22 -15.83
C ALA A 35 -2.89 3.42 -16.77
N MET A 36 -2.01 4.36 -16.46
CA MET A 36 -1.65 5.40 -17.42
C MET A 36 -0.87 4.76 -18.59
N PRO A 37 -1.03 5.27 -19.83
CA PRO A 37 -0.44 4.63 -21.02
C PRO A 37 1.08 4.45 -20.95
N ASP A 38 1.77 5.37 -20.33
CA ASP A 38 3.24 5.45 -20.18
C ASP A 38 3.76 4.89 -18.85
N ARG A 39 2.89 4.28 -18.04
CA ARG A 39 3.23 3.81 -16.68
C ARG A 39 4.42 2.85 -16.67
N LEU A 40 4.33 1.77 -17.44
CA LEU A 40 5.36 0.72 -17.41
C LEU A 40 6.70 1.22 -17.92
N GLU A 41 6.69 2.03 -19.00
CA GLU A 41 7.89 2.67 -19.55
C GLU A 41 8.58 3.55 -18.50
N LYS A 42 7.82 4.38 -17.76
CA LYS A 42 8.36 5.25 -16.72
C LYS A 42 8.92 4.48 -15.55
N GLU A 43 8.19 3.48 -15.06
CA GLU A 43 8.63 2.66 -13.92
C GLU A 43 9.88 1.84 -14.26
N GLU A 44 9.92 1.23 -15.46
CA GLU A 44 11.08 0.46 -15.94
C GLU A 44 12.30 1.36 -16.08
N ALA A 45 12.18 2.49 -16.79
CA ALA A 45 13.27 3.46 -16.94
C ALA A 45 13.81 3.96 -15.58
N TYR A 46 12.90 4.19 -14.62
CA TYR A 46 13.31 4.58 -13.27
C TYR A 46 14.10 3.46 -12.58
N MET A 47 13.63 2.22 -12.63
CA MET A 47 14.28 1.07 -12.01
C MET A 47 15.63 0.74 -12.66
N GLU A 48 15.77 0.98 -13.98
CA GLU A 48 17.04 0.82 -14.69
C GLU A 48 18.06 1.90 -14.29
N ALA A 49 17.60 3.16 -14.16
CA ALA A 49 18.45 4.27 -13.75
C ALA A 49 18.85 4.19 -12.26
N HIS A 50 18.09 3.46 -11.45
CA HIS A 50 18.26 3.32 -9.99
C HIS A 50 18.37 1.86 -9.55
N PRO A 51 19.50 1.18 -9.83
CA PRO A 51 19.69 -0.23 -9.50
C PRO A 51 19.65 -0.53 -8.00
N GLU A 52 19.86 0.48 -7.15
CA GLU A 52 19.74 0.40 -5.69
C GLU A 52 18.29 0.34 -5.20
N VAL A 53 17.29 0.74 -6.02
CA VAL A 53 15.88 0.76 -5.64
C VAL A 53 15.27 -0.61 -5.83
N ASP A 54 14.60 -1.12 -4.80
CA ASP A 54 13.93 -2.42 -4.79
C ASP A 54 12.45 -2.33 -5.18
N VAL A 55 11.79 -1.23 -4.76
CA VAL A 55 10.37 -0.98 -5.01
C VAL A 55 10.16 0.48 -5.40
N VAL A 56 9.52 0.71 -6.53
CA VAL A 56 9.02 2.03 -6.93
C VAL A 56 7.49 2.00 -6.99
N GLY A 57 6.87 3.08 -6.56
CA GLY A 57 5.45 3.36 -6.74
C GLY A 57 5.22 4.77 -7.24
N GLY A 58 3.99 5.27 -7.13
CA GLY A 58 3.70 6.64 -7.54
C GLY A 58 2.33 7.13 -7.11
N ALA A 59 1.97 8.33 -7.60
CA ALA A 59 0.68 8.93 -7.33
C ALA A 59 -0.45 8.20 -8.08
N ILE A 60 -1.66 8.33 -7.53
CA ILE A 60 -2.88 7.88 -8.19
C ILE A 60 -3.85 9.04 -8.38
N ARG A 61 -4.72 8.92 -9.37
CA ARG A 61 -5.90 9.75 -9.51
C ARG A 61 -7.13 8.93 -9.17
N GLU A 62 -7.74 9.19 -8.02
CA GLU A 62 -8.95 8.51 -7.60
C GLU A 62 -10.15 9.03 -8.39
N PHE A 63 -10.99 8.12 -8.87
CA PHE A 63 -12.23 8.43 -9.57
C PHE A 63 -13.35 7.47 -9.17
N ASN A 64 -14.59 7.83 -9.44
CA ASN A 64 -15.76 6.96 -9.36
C ASN A 64 -16.62 7.09 -10.62
N ASP A 65 -17.50 6.13 -10.84
CA ASP A 65 -18.35 6.09 -12.04
C ASP A 65 -19.38 7.24 -12.07
N GLU A 66 -19.77 7.75 -10.91
CA GLU A 66 -20.69 8.88 -10.79
C GLU A 66 -20.05 10.26 -11.08
N GLY A 67 -18.73 10.31 -11.29
CA GLY A 67 -18.00 11.55 -11.56
C GLY A 67 -17.93 12.52 -10.36
N THR A 68 -18.26 12.05 -9.16
CA THR A 68 -18.27 12.87 -7.94
C THR A 68 -16.92 12.87 -7.21
N ILE A 69 -16.01 11.98 -7.59
CA ILE A 69 -14.64 11.86 -7.05
C ILE A 69 -13.66 12.05 -8.20
N ASP A 70 -12.80 13.04 -8.07
CA ASP A 70 -11.64 13.28 -8.92
C ASP A 70 -10.58 13.99 -8.09
N ARG A 71 -9.61 13.25 -7.59
CA ARG A 71 -8.54 13.80 -6.76
C ARG A 71 -7.25 13.04 -6.91
N VAL A 72 -6.14 13.77 -6.81
CA VAL A 72 -4.80 13.18 -6.80
C VAL A 72 -4.43 12.79 -5.37
N LYS A 73 -3.88 11.60 -5.20
CA LYS A 73 -3.29 11.12 -3.96
C LYS A 73 -1.79 10.91 -4.17
N ASN A 74 -1.02 11.81 -3.60
CA ASN A 74 0.43 11.73 -3.57
C ASN A 74 0.90 10.83 -2.42
N MET A 75 2.11 10.29 -2.57
CA MET A 75 2.77 9.44 -1.58
C MET A 75 4.11 10.07 -1.18
N PRO A 76 4.68 9.70 0.00
CA PRO A 76 6.02 10.13 0.39
C PRO A 76 7.04 9.66 -0.66
N LYS A 77 7.97 10.53 -1.07
CA LYS A 77 8.82 10.31 -2.25
C LYS A 77 10.14 9.64 -1.92
N THR A 78 10.81 10.14 -0.88
CA THR A 78 12.15 9.70 -0.49
C THR A 78 12.12 8.54 0.50
N GLN A 79 13.22 7.82 0.65
CA GLN A 79 13.35 6.73 1.62
C GLN A 79 13.07 7.21 3.05
N GLU A 80 13.56 8.38 3.41
CA GLU A 80 13.40 8.99 4.74
C GLU A 80 11.92 9.29 5.01
N GLU A 81 11.24 9.92 4.06
CA GLU A 81 9.80 10.20 4.15
C GLU A 81 8.98 8.91 4.25
N ILE A 82 9.36 7.89 3.48
CA ILE A 82 8.71 6.56 3.47
C ILE A 82 8.88 5.87 4.82
N LEU A 83 10.09 5.92 5.42
CA LEU A 83 10.38 5.35 6.74
C LEU A 83 9.59 6.05 7.86
N GLU A 84 9.35 7.34 7.77
CA GLU A 84 8.49 8.03 8.74
C GLU A 84 7.00 7.74 8.47
N TYR A 85 6.59 7.69 7.21
CA TYR A 85 5.19 7.48 6.84
C TYR A 85 4.70 6.07 7.14
N VAL A 86 5.56 5.04 6.98
CA VAL A 86 5.23 3.63 7.26
C VAL A 86 4.86 3.39 8.72
N LYS A 87 5.30 4.22 9.65
CA LYS A 87 4.90 4.15 11.06
C LYS A 87 3.41 4.41 11.29
N VAL A 88 2.77 5.13 10.40
CA VAL A 88 1.37 5.62 10.54
C VAL A 88 0.44 5.04 9.48
N ARG A 89 0.89 4.98 8.22
CA ARG A 89 0.10 4.58 7.05
C ARG A 89 0.94 3.75 6.08
N ASN A 90 0.26 3.02 5.20
CA ASN A 90 0.90 2.34 4.08
C ASN A 90 1.60 3.38 3.18
N PRO A 91 2.92 3.26 2.95
CA PRO A 91 3.72 4.27 2.25
C PRO A 91 3.64 4.19 0.72
N LEU A 92 2.98 3.18 0.18
CA LEU A 92 2.82 2.96 -1.26
C LEU A 92 1.35 2.78 -1.63
N ASN A 93 0.98 3.23 -2.82
CA ASN A 93 -0.27 2.82 -3.47
C ASN A 93 -0.03 1.46 -4.13
N HIS A 94 -0.58 0.39 -3.58
CA HIS A 94 -0.27 -0.98 -4.01
C HIS A 94 -0.48 -1.23 -5.51
N MET A 95 -1.49 -0.60 -6.12
CA MET A 95 -1.79 -0.73 -7.56
C MET A 95 -0.76 -0.04 -8.47
N THR A 96 0.15 0.76 -7.91
CA THR A 96 1.17 1.47 -8.71
C THR A 96 2.56 0.86 -8.60
N VAL A 97 2.75 -0.21 -7.85
CA VAL A 97 4.12 -0.66 -7.57
C VAL A 97 4.73 -1.48 -8.70
N MET A 98 6.00 -1.19 -8.99
CA MET A 98 6.94 -2.07 -9.68
C MET A 98 8.06 -2.43 -8.72
N TYR A 99 8.51 -3.68 -8.73
CA TYR A 99 9.53 -4.17 -7.79
C TYR A 99 10.42 -5.25 -8.39
N ARG A 100 11.61 -5.41 -7.79
CA ARG A 100 12.51 -6.51 -8.12
C ARG A 100 11.98 -7.80 -7.50
N LYS A 101 11.77 -8.81 -8.33
CA LYS A 101 11.28 -10.14 -7.91
C LYS A 101 12.11 -10.72 -6.77
N ASP A 102 13.42 -10.71 -6.92
CA ASP A 102 14.35 -11.25 -5.95
C ASP A 102 14.24 -10.59 -4.57
N SER A 103 14.07 -9.27 -4.53
CA SER A 103 13.90 -8.51 -3.29
C SER A 103 12.64 -8.92 -2.55
N ILE A 104 11.52 -9.11 -3.27
CA ILE A 104 10.27 -9.60 -2.69
C ILE A 104 10.43 -11.01 -2.13
N LEU A 105 11.06 -11.92 -2.89
CA LEU A 105 11.26 -13.31 -2.47
C LEU A 105 12.18 -13.41 -1.24
N LYS A 106 13.30 -12.69 -1.25
CA LYS A 106 14.26 -12.65 -0.13
C LYS A 106 13.64 -12.04 1.14
N ALA A 107 12.75 -11.06 1.01
CA ALA A 107 11.99 -10.51 2.14
C ALA A 107 10.88 -11.44 2.67
N GLY A 108 10.74 -12.63 2.09
CA GLY A 108 9.80 -13.67 2.50
C GLY A 108 8.40 -13.51 1.87
N ASN A 109 8.34 -12.87 0.69
CA ASN A 109 7.17 -12.75 -0.18
C ASN A 109 5.91 -12.21 0.54
N TYR A 110 4.78 -12.10 -0.17
CA TYR A 110 3.49 -11.79 0.46
C TYR A 110 3.07 -12.88 1.44
N LYS A 111 2.53 -12.47 2.58
CA LYS A 111 1.95 -13.38 3.59
C LYS A 111 0.45 -13.16 3.70
N HIS A 112 -0.24 -14.15 4.23
CA HIS A 112 -1.64 -13.99 4.55
C HIS A 112 -1.80 -12.96 5.68
N PHE A 113 -2.24 -11.78 5.31
CA PHE A 113 -2.51 -10.66 6.21
C PHE A 113 -3.74 -9.92 5.68
N PRO A 114 -4.97 -10.24 6.11
CA PRO A 114 -6.19 -9.73 5.49
C PRO A 114 -6.19 -8.20 5.37
N PHE A 115 -6.38 -7.69 4.17
CA PHE A 115 -6.40 -6.25 3.80
C PHE A 115 -5.10 -5.46 4.03
N LEU A 116 -4.05 -6.05 4.60
CA LEU A 116 -2.80 -5.40 4.98
C LEU A 116 -1.57 -6.19 4.51
N GLU A 117 -1.75 -7.09 3.54
CA GLU A 117 -0.70 -7.97 2.99
C GLU A 117 0.48 -7.19 2.42
N ASP A 118 0.19 -6.09 1.73
CA ASP A 118 1.16 -5.18 1.16
C ASP A 118 1.88 -4.37 2.27
N TYR A 119 1.12 -3.80 3.19
CA TYR A 119 1.68 -3.01 4.28
C TYR A 119 2.58 -3.86 5.20
N SER A 120 2.19 -5.11 5.45
CA SER A 120 3.02 -6.07 6.18
C SER A 120 4.32 -6.42 5.43
N LEU A 121 4.25 -6.58 4.10
CA LEU A 121 5.42 -6.83 3.25
C LEU A 121 6.36 -5.61 3.26
N TRP A 122 5.84 -4.41 3.01
CA TRP A 122 6.65 -3.18 3.01
C TRP A 122 7.33 -2.95 4.36
N SER A 123 6.62 -3.20 5.47
CA SER A 123 7.22 -3.10 6.81
C SER A 123 8.39 -4.06 6.99
N ARG A 124 8.28 -5.31 6.52
CA ARG A 124 9.39 -6.27 6.59
C ARG A 124 10.58 -5.87 5.69
N MET A 125 10.31 -5.41 4.49
CA MET A 125 11.35 -4.98 3.56
C MET A 125 12.10 -3.75 4.10
N LEU A 126 11.37 -2.72 4.53
CA LEU A 126 11.97 -1.51 5.08
C LEU A 126 12.83 -1.78 6.32
N SER A 127 12.40 -2.70 7.21
CA SER A 127 13.20 -3.09 8.38
C SER A 127 14.48 -3.86 8.03
N GLN A 128 14.56 -4.43 6.83
CA GLN A 128 15.74 -5.12 6.29
C GLN A 128 16.64 -4.21 5.43
N GLY A 129 16.30 -2.93 5.30
CA GLY A 129 17.09 -1.94 4.58
C GLY A 129 16.83 -1.85 3.08
N TYR A 130 15.80 -2.51 2.55
CA TYR A 130 15.40 -2.37 1.15
C TYR A 130 15.02 -0.93 0.80
N GLN A 131 15.36 -0.50 -0.42
CA GLN A 131 15.20 0.89 -0.87
C GLN A 131 13.89 1.08 -1.63
N PHE A 132 13.12 2.06 -1.19
CA PHE A 132 11.81 2.40 -1.74
C PHE A 132 11.79 3.82 -2.28
N ARG A 133 11.01 4.06 -3.33
CA ARG A 133 10.74 5.40 -3.88
C ARG A 133 9.29 5.50 -4.35
N ASN A 134 8.77 6.72 -4.35
CA ASN A 134 7.56 7.04 -5.09
C ASN A 134 7.85 8.17 -6.09
N MET A 135 7.43 7.95 -7.33
CA MET A 135 7.46 8.95 -8.40
C MET A 135 6.36 9.99 -8.15
N GLU A 136 6.54 11.19 -8.68
CA GLU A 136 5.50 12.23 -8.65
C GLU A 136 4.40 11.99 -9.69
N ASP A 137 4.70 11.16 -10.67
CA ASP A 137 3.78 10.83 -11.76
C ASP A 137 2.53 10.13 -11.24
N ILE A 138 1.39 10.51 -11.84
CA ILE A 138 0.17 9.75 -11.70
C ILE A 138 0.31 8.51 -12.58
N LEU A 139 0.49 7.35 -11.95
CA LEU A 139 0.72 6.09 -12.66
C LEU A 139 -0.57 5.31 -12.93
N VAL A 140 -1.58 5.53 -12.09
CA VAL A 140 -2.85 4.78 -12.16
C VAL A 140 -4.02 5.71 -11.83
N ARG A 141 -5.11 5.54 -12.59
CA ARG A 141 -6.43 6.04 -12.20
C ARG A 141 -7.10 4.94 -11.38
N ALA A 142 -7.26 5.18 -10.09
CA ALA A 142 -7.77 4.21 -9.14
C ALA A 142 -9.28 4.38 -8.95
N ARG A 143 -10.03 3.30 -9.21
CA ARG A 143 -11.48 3.29 -8.99
C ARG A 143 -11.78 3.22 -7.50
N THR A 144 -12.53 4.17 -6.99
CA THR A 144 -12.94 4.20 -5.59
C THR A 144 -14.46 4.11 -5.45
N SER A 145 -14.92 3.46 -4.39
CA SER A 145 -16.33 3.37 -4.07
C SER A 145 -16.56 3.47 -2.56
N MET A 146 -17.74 3.93 -2.18
CA MET A 146 -18.16 3.97 -0.76
C MET A 146 -18.13 2.58 -0.09
N GLY A 147 -18.20 1.50 -0.87
CA GLY A 147 -18.08 0.12 -0.38
C GLY A 147 -16.68 -0.21 0.17
N LEU A 148 -15.63 0.43 -0.33
CA LEU A 148 -14.25 0.26 0.18
C LEU A 148 -14.12 0.74 1.63
N VAL A 149 -14.74 1.87 1.96
CA VAL A 149 -14.71 2.42 3.33
C VAL A 149 -15.40 1.49 4.32
N LYS A 150 -16.53 0.87 3.93
CA LYS A 150 -17.25 -0.10 4.77
C LYS A 150 -16.44 -1.37 5.01
N ARG A 151 -15.77 -1.90 3.99
CA ARG A 151 -14.93 -3.11 4.10
C ARG A 151 -13.70 -2.90 5.00
N ARG A 152 -13.16 -1.69 5.05
CA ARG A 152 -12.01 -1.29 5.88
C ARG A 152 -12.42 -0.69 7.22
N SER A 153 -13.42 -1.28 7.86
CA SER A 153 -13.93 -0.82 9.16
C SER A 153 -14.37 -2.00 10.01
N GLY A 154 -14.59 -1.75 11.31
CA GLY A 154 -15.08 -2.74 12.25
C GLY A 154 -14.00 -3.50 13.00
N TRP A 155 -14.45 -4.38 13.90
CA TRP A 155 -13.61 -5.04 14.89
C TRP A 155 -12.59 -6.04 14.28
N ALA A 156 -12.96 -6.73 13.19
CA ALA A 156 -12.04 -7.65 12.51
C ALA A 156 -10.85 -6.89 11.90
N TYR A 157 -11.14 -5.80 11.18
CA TYR A 157 -10.12 -4.94 10.58
C TYR A 157 -9.21 -4.30 11.64
N TYR A 158 -9.79 -3.89 12.79
CA TYR A 158 -9.02 -3.40 13.92
C TYR A 158 -8.03 -4.46 14.43
N LYS A 159 -8.46 -5.70 14.63
CA LYS A 159 -7.57 -6.79 15.08
C LYS A 159 -6.40 -7.03 14.13
N ASP A 160 -6.61 -6.94 12.83
CA ASP A 160 -5.53 -7.12 11.86
C ASP A 160 -4.56 -5.93 11.87
N PHE A 161 -5.08 -4.70 12.05
CA PHE A 161 -4.21 -3.54 12.31
C PHE A 161 -3.38 -3.69 13.58
N GLN A 162 -3.93 -4.25 14.65
CA GLN A 162 -3.18 -4.50 15.89
C GLN A 162 -2.02 -5.47 15.66
N LYS A 163 -2.23 -6.53 14.89
CA LYS A 163 -1.16 -7.47 14.49
C LYS A 163 -0.07 -6.77 13.68
N LEU A 164 -0.48 -5.90 12.73
CA LEU A 164 0.46 -5.12 11.93
C LEU A 164 1.31 -4.18 12.81
N ARG A 165 0.68 -3.44 13.72
CA ARG A 165 1.39 -2.54 14.64
C ARG A 165 2.38 -3.29 15.55
N LYS A 166 1.97 -4.45 16.03
CA LYS A 166 2.86 -5.33 16.80
C LYS A 166 4.04 -5.78 15.93
N GLN A 167 3.81 -6.24 14.71
CA GLN A 167 4.86 -6.59 13.76
C GLN A 167 5.83 -5.43 13.52
N GLN A 168 5.34 -4.21 13.28
CA GLN A 168 6.18 -3.03 13.07
C GLN A 168 7.06 -2.72 14.28
N HIS A 169 6.54 -2.90 15.48
CA HIS A 169 7.32 -2.73 16.72
C HIS A 169 8.39 -3.82 16.87
N GLU A 170 8.04 -5.08 16.65
CA GLU A 170 8.97 -6.22 16.68
C GLU A 170 10.09 -6.10 15.62
N LEU A 171 9.80 -5.48 14.49
CA LEU A 171 10.75 -5.18 13.42
C LEU A 171 11.59 -3.91 13.67
N GLY A 172 11.38 -3.20 14.78
CA GLY A 172 12.11 -1.97 15.11
C GLY A 172 11.73 -0.74 14.28
N ILE A 173 10.64 -0.79 13.48
CA ILE A 173 10.15 0.36 12.70
C ILE A 173 9.60 1.44 13.64
N THR A 174 8.96 1.04 14.74
CA THR A 174 8.43 1.95 15.74
C THR A 174 9.07 1.68 17.10
N ASN A 175 9.42 2.74 17.83
CA ASN A 175 9.75 2.63 19.24
C ASN A 175 8.48 2.41 20.09
N THR A 176 8.63 2.13 21.38
CA THR A 176 7.52 1.82 22.28
C THR A 176 6.48 2.95 22.35
N PHE A 177 6.91 4.20 22.38
CA PHE A 177 6.00 5.36 22.41
C PHE A 177 5.20 5.50 21.10
N GLU A 178 5.88 5.39 19.95
CA GLU A 178 5.25 5.41 18.64
C GLU A 178 4.26 4.25 18.48
N TYR A 179 4.62 3.05 18.96
CA TYR A 179 3.75 1.88 18.96
C TYR A 179 2.47 2.14 19.75
N ILE A 180 2.56 2.61 21.00
CA ILE A 180 1.39 2.93 21.84
C ILE A 180 0.53 4.00 21.16
N LYS A 181 1.15 5.08 20.68
CA LYS A 181 0.46 6.16 19.96
C LYS A 181 -0.29 5.63 18.73
N ALA A 182 0.34 4.75 17.93
CA ALA A 182 -0.27 4.14 16.77
C ALA A 182 -1.43 3.20 17.14
N GLN A 183 -1.31 2.45 18.23
CA GLN A 183 -2.37 1.60 18.78
C GLN A 183 -3.61 2.42 19.14
N VAL A 184 -3.43 3.46 19.96
CA VAL A 184 -4.51 4.36 20.39
C VAL A 184 -5.14 5.07 19.18
N GLY A 185 -4.33 5.63 18.28
CA GLY A 185 -4.81 6.30 17.08
C GLY A 185 -5.63 5.37 16.18
N THR A 186 -5.17 4.14 15.97
CA THR A 186 -5.90 3.12 15.20
C THR A 186 -7.23 2.78 15.87
N PHE A 187 -7.26 2.62 17.19
CA PHE A 187 -8.49 2.36 17.94
C PHE A 187 -9.50 3.51 17.76
N VAL A 188 -9.06 4.75 18.00
CA VAL A 188 -9.92 5.94 17.87
C VAL A 188 -10.50 6.04 16.46
N VAL A 189 -9.67 5.93 15.41
CA VAL A 189 -10.13 6.09 14.02
C VAL A 189 -11.08 4.97 13.61
N LEU A 190 -10.81 3.72 13.98
CA LEU A 190 -11.63 2.59 13.55
C LEU A 190 -12.92 2.45 14.36
N MET A 191 -12.92 2.85 15.63
CA MET A 191 -14.10 2.81 16.50
C MET A 191 -14.95 4.08 16.41
N MET A 192 -14.45 5.12 15.75
CA MET A 192 -15.19 6.37 15.55
C MET A 192 -16.52 6.12 14.80
N PRO A 193 -17.67 6.65 15.27
CA PRO A 193 -18.94 6.55 14.57
C PRO A 193 -18.86 7.09 13.13
N GLY A 194 -19.67 6.53 12.22
CA GLY A 194 -19.64 6.87 10.80
C GLY A 194 -19.79 8.37 10.51
N TRP A 195 -20.65 9.06 11.22
CA TRP A 195 -20.84 10.52 11.10
C TRP A 195 -19.60 11.33 11.48
N MET A 196 -18.86 10.89 12.52
CA MET A 196 -17.60 11.53 12.89
C MET A 196 -16.49 11.26 11.87
N LYS A 197 -16.44 10.05 11.29
CA LYS A 197 -15.53 9.73 10.19
C LYS A 197 -15.77 10.63 8.99
N GLU A 198 -17.04 10.80 8.62
CA GLU A 198 -17.45 11.66 7.50
C GLU A 198 -17.12 13.14 7.76
N TYR A 199 -17.38 13.63 8.96
CA TYR A 199 -17.02 14.99 9.38
C TYR A 199 -15.50 15.22 9.34
N SER A 200 -14.73 14.29 9.93
CA SER A 200 -13.25 14.35 9.93
C SER A 200 -12.70 14.29 8.51
N TYR A 201 -13.25 13.43 7.66
CA TYR A 201 -12.90 13.30 6.26
C TYR A 201 -13.14 14.61 5.49
N LYS A 202 -14.31 15.24 5.68
CA LYS A 202 -14.67 16.52 5.03
C LYS A 202 -13.79 17.68 5.52
N ARG A 203 -13.38 17.70 6.79
CA ARG A 203 -12.64 18.82 7.39
C ARG A 203 -11.13 18.75 7.21
N PHE A 204 -10.54 17.53 7.30
CA PHE A 204 -9.11 17.35 7.28
C PHE A 204 -8.55 16.91 5.92
N LEU A 205 -9.36 16.28 5.07
CA LEU A 205 -8.97 15.86 3.73
C LEU A 205 -9.38 16.85 2.63
N ARG A 206 -10.20 17.87 2.96
CA ARG A 206 -10.53 18.98 2.06
C ARG A 206 -9.53 20.14 2.05
N LYS A 207 -8.44 20.05 2.84
CA LYS A 207 -7.36 21.04 2.87
C LYS A 207 -6.11 20.53 2.15
N SER A 208 -6.27 20.20 0.87
CA SER A 208 -5.13 20.09 -0.06
C SER A 208 -5.63 20.47 -1.45
N GLU A 209 -5.89 21.75 -1.61
CA GLU A 209 -5.74 22.50 -2.85
C GLU A 209 -4.48 23.34 -2.74
#